data_651a52ae572272c6a7ff9da378acde7c
#
_entry.id   651a52ae572272c6a7ff9da378acde7c
#
_cell.length_a   1.000
_cell.length_b   1.000
_cell.length_c   1.000
_cell.angle_alpha   90.00
_cell.angle_beta   90.00
_cell.angle_gamma   90.00
#
_symmetry.space_group_name_H-M   'P 1'
#
loop_
_entity.id
_entity.type
_entity.pdbx_description
1 polymer ?
#
loop_
_entity_poly.entity_id
_entity_poly.type
_entity_poly.pdbx_seq_one_letter_code
_entity_poly.pdbx_strand_id
1 'polypeptide(L)'
;MKHLTKEQLEKDLNIRDLSDHTQGPHAMQTLMNEVLDALAKYWKCPVTIYRESPIVTVEDNYDRLGIDKESVLRSEVYTRYVDDNHVLRTMASTMVPRGLQSIKDDIKPNR
;
A
#
# COMPACT_ATOMS: atom_id res chain seq x y z
N MET A 1 -20.18 -8.97 10.55
CA MET A 1 -18.99 -8.97 9.65
C MET A 1 -17.95 -9.96 10.15
N LYS A 2 -17.43 -10.77 9.26
CA LYS A 2 -16.42 -11.78 9.62
C LYS A 2 -15.03 -11.17 9.66
N HIS A 3 -14.36 -11.25 10.81
CA HIS A 3 -12.99 -10.81 10.98
C HIS A 3 -12.02 -11.98 10.82
N LEU A 4 -10.77 -11.65 10.49
CA LEU A 4 -9.69 -12.63 10.50
C LEU A 4 -9.43 -13.11 11.93
N THR A 5 -9.16 -14.40 12.10
CA THR A 5 -8.64 -14.90 13.36
C THR A 5 -7.18 -14.45 13.52
N LYS A 6 -6.68 -14.48 14.77
CA LYS A 6 -5.27 -14.16 15.03
C LYS A 6 -4.33 -15.02 14.19
N GLU A 7 -4.62 -16.30 14.07
CA GLU A 7 -3.81 -17.26 13.29
C GLU A 7 -3.82 -16.92 11.79
N GLN A 8 -5.00 -16.58 11.24
CA GLN A 8 -5.10 -16.15 9.84
C GLN A 8 -4.34 -14.87 9.58
N LEU A 9 -4.42 -13.90 10.49
CA LEU A 9 -3.71 -12.64 10.37
C LEU A 9 -2.20 -12.85 10.41
N GLU A 10 -1.70 -13.64 11.34
CA GLU A 10 -0.27 -13.96 11.42
C GLU A 10 0.24 -14.62 10.14
N LYS A 11 -0.53 -15.56 9.60
CA LYS A 11 -0.19 -16.23 8.35
C LYS A 11 -0.14 -15.24 7.17
N ASP A 12 -1.13 -14.37 7.07
CA ASP A 12 -1.21 -13.39 5.99
C ASP A 12 -0.08 -12.35 6.08
N LEU A 13 0.29 -11.92 7.29
CA LEU A 13 1.39 -10.98 7.50
C LEU A 13 2.78 -11.58 7.23
N ASN A 14 2.91 -12.91 7.25
CA ASN A 14 4.16 -13.62 7.00
C ASN A 14 4.37 -13.99 5.53
N ILE A 15 3.47 -13.61 4.64
CA ILE A 15 3.66 -13.79 3.20
C ILE A 15 4.86 -12.95 2.77
N ARG A 16 5.82 -13.58 2.06
CA ARG A 16 7.01 -12.91 1.58
C ARG A 16 6.68 -11.76 0.63
N ASP A 17 7.25 -10.59 0.90
CA ASP A 17 7.22 -9.47 -0.03
C ASP A 17 8.31 -9.64 -1.09
N LEU A 18 7.91 -9.97 -2.31
CA LEU A 18 8.84 -10.22 -3.41
C LEU A 18 9.58 -8.97 -3.88
N SER A 19 9.16 -7.79 -3.47
CA SER A 19 9.83 -6.52 -3.78
C SER A 19 10.86 -6.12 -2.72
N ASP A 20 10.91 -6.80 -1.59
CA ASP A 20 11.78 -6.47 -0.45
C ASP A 20 13.05 -7.34 -0.47
N HIS A 21 14.19 -6.72 -0.78
CA HIS A 21 15.48 -7.41 -0.85
C HIS A 21 15.93 -7.99 0.50
N THR A 22 15.45 -7.45 1.63
CA THR A 22 15.80 -7.97 2.96
C THR A 22 15.21 -9.35 3.21
N GLN A 23 14.17 -9.73 2.45
CA GLN A 23 13.54 -11.05 2.53
C GLN A 23 14.11 -12.05 1.52
N GLY A 24 15.19 -11.69 0.83
CA GLY A 24 15.91 -12.53 -0.12
C GLY A 24 15.77 -12.02 -1.57
N PRO A 25 16.65 -12.50 -2.48
CA PRO A 25 16.65 -12.07 -3.87
C PRO A 25 15.44 -12.61 -4.64
N HIS A 26 14.94 -11.82 -5.60
CA HIS A 26 13.87 -12.22 -6.51
C HIS A 26 13.93 -11.40 -7.81
N ALA A 27 13.55 -12.03 -8.93
CA ALA A 27 13.52 -11.37 -10.24
C ALA A 27 12.63 -10.11 -10.26
N MET A 28 11.56 -10.08 -9.47
CA MET A 28 10.68 -8.92 -9.32
C MET A 28 11.43 -7.69 -8.80
N GLN A 29 12.35 -7.87 -7.87
CA GLN A 29 13.18 -6.77 -7.35
C GLN A 29 14.09 -6.21 -8.42
N THR A 30 14.74 -7.08 -9.18
CA THR A 30 15.64 -6.68 -10.26
C THR A 30 14.88 -5.86 -11.29
N LEU A 31 13.73 -6.35 -11.73
CA LEU A 31 12.89 -5.64 -12.68
C LEU A 31 12.44 -4.29 -12.14
N MET A 32 11.93 -4.26 -10.92
CA MET A 32 11.47 -3.03 -10.28
C MET A 32 12.59 -2.00 -10.17
N ASN A 33 13.77 -2.41 -9.72
CA ASN A 33 14.93 -1.53 -9.56
C ASN A 33 15.38 -0.99 -10.91
N GLU A 34 15.42 -1.80 -11.95
CA GLU A 34 15.79 -1.36 -13.30
C GLU A 34 14.79 -0.34 -13.84
N VAL A 35 13.50 -0.57 -13.66
CA VAL A 35 12.45 0.37 -14.10
C VAL A 35 12.57 1.70 -13.34
N LEU A 36 12.72 1.65 -12.02
CA LEU A 36 12.83 2.85 -11.19
C LEU A 36 14.08 3.66 -11.52
N ASP A 37 15.22 2.99 -11.74
CA ASP A 37 16.47 3.65 -12.12
C ASP A 37 16.34 4.32 -13.50
N ALA A 38 15.72 3.64 -14.45
CA ALA A 38 15.49 4.18 -15.78
C ALA A 38 14.59 5.41 -15.75
N LEU A 39 13.50 5.36 -14.99
CA LEU A 39 12.57 6.48 -14.84
C LEU A 39 13.22 7.67 -14.12
N ALA A 40 14.00 7.42 -13.06
CA ALA A 40 14.72 8.46 -12.34
C ALA A 40 15.69 9.21 -13.25
N LYS A 41 16.41 8.49 -14.10
CA LYS A 41 17.34 9.07 -15.09
C LYS A 41 16.58 9.84 -16.17
N TYR A 42 15.52 9.26 -16.69
CA TYR A 42 14.73 9.87 -17.77
C TYR A 42 14.09 11.19 -17.33
N TRP A 43 13.49 11.18 -16.13
CA TRP A 43 12.81 12.36 -15.59
C TRP A 43 13.72 13.26 -14.75
N LYS A 44 14.97 12.85 -14.52
CA LYS A 44 15.97 13.60 -13.72
C LYS A 44 15.43 13.99 -12.35
N CYS A 45 14.78 13.02 -11.69
CA CYS A 45 14.21 13.23 -10.38
C CYS A 45 14.53 12.05 -9.44
N PRO A 46 14.57 12.31 -8.12
CA PRO A 46 14.73 11.22 -7.15
C PRO A 46 13.49 10.36 -7.07
N VAL A 47 13.67 9.11 -6.63
CA VAL A 47 12.57 8.18 -6.37
C VAL A 47 12.46 7.98 -4.87
N THR A 48 11.24 8.12 -4.34
CA THR A 48 10.94 7.81 -2.94
C THR A 48 10.04 6.59 -2.90
N ILE A 49 10.44 5.57 -2.13
CA ILE A 49 9.65 4.35 -1.96
C ILE A 49 8.96 4.40 -0.60
N TYR A 50 7.63 4.30 -0.61
CA TYR A 50 6.83 4.20 0.60
C TYR A 50 6.52 2.74 0.91
N ARG A 51 6.98 2.28 2.07
CA ARG A 51 6.66 0.95 2.59
C ARG A 51 5.93 1.11 3.90
N GLU A 52 4.63 0.90 3.86
CA GLU A 52 3.75 1.07 5.00
C GLU A 52 3.23 -0.28 5.48
N SER A 53 2.66 -0.31 6.69
CA SER A 53 2.03 -1.51 7.21
C SER A 53 0.95 -2.02 6.26
N PRO A 54 0.83 -3.34 6.08
CA PRO A 54 -0.28 -3.91 5.32
C PRO A 54 -1.63 -3.76 6.02
N ILE A 55 -1.65 -3.48 7.32
CA ILE A 55 -2.88 -3.19 8.06
C ILE A 55 -3.15 -1.70 7.95
N VAL A 56 -4.29 -1.35 7.38
CA VAL A 56 -4.73 0.03 7.16
C VAL A 56 -6.15 0.24 7.65
N THR A 57 -6.54 1.50 7.82
CA THR A 57 -7.91 1.81 8.17
C THR A 57 -8.85 1.63 6.97
N VAL A 58 -10.11 1.35 7.23
CA VAL A 58 -11.15 1.33 6.19
C VAL A 58 -11.23 2.70 5.51
N GLU A 59 -11.05 3.78 6.27
CA GLU A 59 -11.00 5.14 5.73
C GLU A 59 -9.90 5.28 4.68
N ASP A 60 -8.68 4.87 4.96
CA ASP A 60 -7.57 4.95 4.01
C ASP A 60 -7.75 4.02 2.81
N ASN A 61 -8.30 2.83 3.04
CA ASN A 61 -8.44 1.85 1.97
C ASN A 61 -9.58 2.16 1.01
N TYR A 62 -10.60 2.85 1.46
CA TYR A 62 -11.82 3.09 0.68
C TYR A 62 -12.29 4.53 0.67
N ASP A 63 -12.52 5.14 1.82
CA ASP A 63 -13.17 6.45 1.92
C ASP A 63 -12.35 7.54 1.22
N ARG A 64 -11.05 7.58 1.47
CA ARG A 64 -10.13 8.58 0.88
C ARG A 64 -9.93 8.39 -0.63
N LEU A 65 -10.22 7.21 -1.14
CA LEU A 65 -10.17 6.91 -2.58
C LEU A 65 -11.51 7.13 -3.27
N GLY A 66 -12.53 7.57 -2.54
CA GLY A 66 -13.85 7.83 -3.08
C GLY A 66 -14.65 6.59 -3.42
N ILE A 67 -14.32 5.45 -2.81
CA ILE A 67 -15.06 4.21 -3.04
C ILE A 67 -16.34 4.22 -2.23
N ASP A 68 -17.47 4.05 -2.91
CA ASP A 68 -18.81 4.07 -2.33
C ASP A 68 -18.93 3.09 -1.16
N LYS A 69 -19.63 3.53 -0.11
CA LYS A 69 -19.90 2.68 1.07
C LYS A 69 -20.69 1.43 0.74
N GLU A 70 -21.50 1.47 -0.32
CA GLU A 70 -22.28 0.32 -0.78
C GLU A 70 -21.52 -0.57 -1.77
N SER A 71 -20.26 -0.26 -2.08
CA SER A 71 -19.47 -1.03 -3.02
C SER A 71 -19.25 -2.47 -2.55
N VAL A 72 -19.43 -3.42 -3.46
CA VAL A 72 -19.16 -4.84 -3.23
C VAL A 72 -17.70 -5.10 -2.87
N LEU A 73 -16.79 -4.21 -3.29
CA LEU A 73 -15.36 -4.31 -2.98
C LEU A 73 -15.08 -4.26 -1.47
N ARG A 74 -15.97 -3.65 -0.70
CA ARG A 74 -15.87 -3.57 0.76
C ARG A 74 -16.35 -4.84 1.45
N SER A 75 -16.95 -5.76 0.72
CA SER A 75 -17.47 -7.00 1.30
C SER A 75 -16.33 -7.90 1.77
N GLU A 76 -16.59 -8.73 2.77
CA GLU A 76 -15.62 -9.71 3.29
C GLU A 76 -15.19 -10.76 2.27
N VAL A 77 -15.89 -10.86 1.13
CA VAL A 77 -15.50 -11.71 0.01
C VAL A 77 -14.24 -11.18 -0.68
N TYR A 78 -14.12 -9.84 -0.76
CA TYR A 78 -13.00 -9.18 -1.44
C TYR A 78 -12.02 -8.50 -0.49
N THR A 79 -12.37 -8.34 0.78
CA THR A 79 -11.59 -7.60 1.75
C THR A 79 -11.44 -8.40 3.04
N ARG A 80 -10.19 -8.52 3.50
CA ARG A 80 -9.90 -9.20 4.76
C ARG A 80 -9.91 -8.19 5.90
N TYR A 81 -10.94 -8.28 6.75
CA TYR A 81 -11.11 -7.39 7.90
C TYR A 81 -10.34 -7.91 9.10
N VAL A 82 -9.50 -7.05 9.68
CA VAL A 82 -8.83 -7.32 10.96
C VAL A 82 -9.80 -7.03 12.10
N ASP A 83 -10.51 -5.91 12.02
CA ASP A 83 -11.62 -5.51 12.88
C ASP A 83 -12.60 -4.65 12.07
N ASP A 84 -13.56 -4.02 12.73
CA ASP A 84 -14.57 -3.21 12.03
C ASP A 84 -13.98 -1.98 11.33
N ASN A 85 -12.81 -1.51 11.76
CA ASN A 85 -12.19 -0.28 11.26
C ASN A 85 -10.88 -0.51 10.50
N HIS A 86 -10.36 -1.73 10.49
CA HIS A 86 -9.07 -2.06 9.89
C HIS A 86 -9.16 -3.24 8.97
N VAL A 87 -8.46 -3.15 7.86
CA VAL A 87 -8.38 -4.19 6.84
C VAL A 87 -6.93 -4.45 6.45
N LEU A 88 -6.68 -5.60 5.84
CA LEU A 88 -5.46 -5.77 5.08
C LEU A 88 -5.59 -4.98 3.78
N ARG A 89 -4.59 -4.17 3.48
CA ARG A 89 -4.58 -3.30 2.30
C ARG A 89 -4.86 -4.10 1.03
N THR A 90 -5.86 -3.67 0.27
CA THR A 90 -6.31 -4.38 -0.94
C THR A 90 -5.64 -3.88 -2.21
N MET A 91 -5.00 -2.70 -2.18
CA MET A 91 -4.41 -2.08 -3.36
C MET A 91 -3.29 -1.11 -2.98
N ALA A 92 -2.35 -0.91 -3.90
CA ALA A 92 -1.24 0.02 -3.68
C ALA A 92 -1.70 1.49 -3.59
N SER A 93 -2.79 1.84 -4.29
CA SER A 93 -3.35 3.20 -4.27
C SER A 93 -3.85 3.66 -2.90
N THR A 94 -4.03 2.75 -1.95
CA THR A 94 -4.40 3.06 -0.56
C THR A 94 -3.43 4.07 0.08
N MET A 95 -2.15 4.00 -0.27
CA MET A 95 -1.12 4.88 0.30
C MET A 95 -0.95 6.20 -0.47
N VAL A 96 -1.60 6.36 -1.63
CA VAL A 96 -1.42 7.55 -2.46
C VAL A 96 -1.89 8.83 -1.77
N PRO A 97 -3.10 8.91 -1.17
CA PRO A 97 -3.52 10.13 -0.48
C PRO A 97 -2.57 10.56 0.64
N ARG A 98 -2.10 9.62 1.45
CA ARG A 98 -1.11 9.91 2.50
C ARG A 98 0.23 10.36 1.93
N GLY A 99 0.71 9.69 0.87
CA GLY A 99 1.94 10.06 0.19
C GLY A 99 1.87 11.46 -0.39
N LEU A 100 0.77 11.81 -1.03
CA LEU A 100 0.54 13.14 -1.58
C LEU A 100 0.45 14.20 -0.48
N GLN A 101 -0.19 13.89 0.64
CA GLN A 101 -0.25 14.80 1.78
C GLN A 101 1.14 15.08 2.36
N SER A 102 1.97 14.05 2.47
CA SER A 102 3.35 14.19 2.92
C SER A 102 4.17 15.08 1.99
N ILE A 103 4.04 14.92 0.68
CA ILE A 103 4.70 15.77 -0.32
C ILE A 103 4.20 17.21 -0.21
N LYS A 104 2.90 17.41 -0.04
CA LYS A 104 2.31 18.74 0.12
C LYS A 104 2.91 19.47 1.33
N ASP A 105 3.09 18.78 2.44
CA ASP A 105 3.66 19.35 3.66
C ASP A 105 5.13 19.76 3.47
N ASP A 106 5.83 19.11 2.54
CA ASP A 106 7.24 19.39 2.23
C ASP A 106 7.43 20.46 1.13
N ILE A 107 6.37 20.84 0.43
CA ILE A 107 6.45 21.86 -0.64
C ILE A 107 6.59 23.25 -0.03
N LYS A 108 7.67 23.94 -0.42
CA LYS A 108 7.91 25.32 -0.01
C LYS A 108 7.16 26.30 -0.93
N PRO A 109 6.54 27.37 -0.38
CA PRO A 109 5.72 28.30 -1.17
C PRO A 109 6.42 28.98 -2.35
N ASN A 110 7.73 29.09 -2.34
CA ASN A 110 8.51 29.85 -3.33
C ASN A 110 9.12 28.99 -4.44
N ARG A 111 8.56 27.85 -4.67
CA ARG A 111 9.01 26.98 -5.79
C ARG A 111 8.09 27.09 -6.98
#